data_0a7da23ee4d25b8f471dd85176412415
#
_entry.id   0a7da23ee4d25b8f471dd85176412415
#
_cell.length_a   1.000
_cell.length_b   1.000
_cell.length_c   1.000
_cell.angle_alpha   90.00
_cell.angle_beta   90.00
_cell.angle_gamma   90.00
#
_symmetry.space_group_name_H-M   'P 1'
#
loop_
_entity.id
_entity.type
_entity.pdbx_description
1 polymer ?
#
loop_
_entity_poly.entity_id
_entity_poly.type
_entity_poly.pdbx_seq_one_letter_code
_entity_poly.pdbx_strand_id
1 'polypeptide(L)'
;MTKTTGRVFSVAMLLAVMPLGTSAIAAPASHGGDAVRASGGCVGSAVWKLKAKHDNGAIEVEYEVDSNVAGQVWKVRLKDNGDRFFAGTRTTAGASGSFTVHDVTANRAGDDVIRARAVYGDQVCRGKLTV
;
A
#
# COMPACT_ATOMS: atom_id res chain seq x y z
N MET A 1 -77.11 31.61 46.31
CA MET A 1 -76.07 30.66 46.70
C MET A 1 -75.58 29.93 45.45
N THR A 2 -74.51 30.35 44.86
CA THR A 2 -73.95 29.78 43.66
C THR A 2 -72.60 29.17 43.98
N LYS A 3 -72.50 27.87 43.92
CA LYS A 3 -71.26 27.12 44.04
C LYS A 3 -70.54 27.12 42.70
N THR A 4 -69.40 27.80 42.66
CA THR A 4 -68.54 27.78 41.49
C THR A 4 -67.54 26.61 41.66
N THR A 5 -67.69 25.63 40.84
CA THR A 5 -66.77 24.47 40.79
C THR A 5 -65.59 24.82 39.86
N GLY A 6 -64.45 25.07 40.41
CA GLY A 6 -63.18 25.27 39.64
C GLY A 6 -62.70 23.95 39.05
N ARG A 7 -62.61 23.90 37.74
CA ARG A 7 -61.93 22.82 36.98
C ARG A 7 -60.45 23.15 36.88
N VAL A 8 -59.66 22.36 37.55
CA VAL A 8 -58.20 22.36 37.40
C VAL A 8 -57.85 21.61 36.11
N PHE A 9 -57.37 22.29 35.12
CA PHE A 9 -56.75 21.65 33.94
C PHE A 9 -55.32 21.32 34.23
N SER A 10 -54.99 20.06 34.42
CA SER A 10 -53.66 19.56 34.43
C SER A 10 -53.12 19.54 32.99
N VAL A 11 -52.18 20.43 32.72
CA VAL A 11 -51.39 20.39 31.49
C VAL A 11 -50.27 19.33 31.67
N ALA A 12 -50.45 18.19 31.05
CA ALA A 12 -49.40 17.19 30.95
C ALA A 12 -48.41 17.65 29.91
N MET A 13 -47.25 18.11 30.33
CA MET A 13 -46.13 18.46 29.47
C MET A 13 -45.44 17.20 29.02
N LEU A 14 -45.71 16.74 27.78
CA LEU A 14 -44.97 15.64 27.13
C LEU A 14 -43.59 16.19 26.75
N LEU A 15 -42.56 15.79 27.47
CA LEU A 15 -41.17 15.93 27.06
C LEU A 15 -40.89 14.90 25.97
N ALA A 16 -40.85 15.37 24.72
CA ALA A 16 -40.36 14.58 23.59
C ALA A 16 -38.85 14.44 23.72
N VAL A 17 -38.39 13.28 24.17
CA VAL A 17 -36.98 12.89 24.08
C VAL A 17 -36.69 12.56 22.63
N MET A 18 -36.05 13.47 21.93
CA MET A 18 -35.49 13.20 20.60
C MET A 18 -34.23 12.33 20.77
N PRO A 19 -34.15 11.17 20.13
CA PRO A 19 -32.90 10.42 20.06
C PRO A 19 -31.91 11.26 19.23
N LEU A 20 -30.81 11.66 19.84
CA LEU A 20 -29.62 12.14 19.12
C LEU A 20 -29.12 10.96 18.28
N GLY A 21 -29.45 10.98 17.00
CA GLY A 21 -28.86 10.07 16.02
C GLY A 21 -27.36 10.38 15.94
N THR A 22 -26.55 9.54 16.54
CA THR A 22 -25.12 9.54 16.27
C THR A 22 -24.90 9.08 14.85
N SER A 23 -24.68 10.03 13.94
CA SER A 23 -24.17 9.72 12.61
C SER A 23 -22.79 9.12 12.77
N ALA A 24 -22.70 7.80 12.67
CA ALA A 24 -21.42 7.12 12.56
C ALA A 24 -20.80 7.57 11.23
N ILE A 25 -19.79 8.42 11.28
CA ILE A 25 -18.94 8.72 10.13
C ILE A 25 -18.16 7.44 9.90
N ALA A 26 -18.55 6.67 8.86
CA ALA A 26 -17.73 5.56 8.41
C ALA A 26 -16.38 6.13 7.98
N ALA A 27 -15.28 5.72 8.65
CA ALA A 27 -13.95 6.02 8.18
C ALA A 27 -13.82 5.46 6.75
N PRO A 28 -13.20 6.20 5.79
CA PRO A 28 -12.97 5.66 4.47
C PRO A 28 -12.15 4.39 4.63
N ALA A 29 -12.68 3.27 4.12
CA ALA A 29 -11.93 2.04 4.04
C ALA A 29 -10.68 2.34 3.20
N SER A 30 -9.49 2.24 3.80
CA SER A 30 -8.25 2.27 3.05
C SER A 30 -8.26 1.04 2.14
N HIS A 31 -8.46 1.25 0.86
CA HIS A 31 -8.36 0.22 -0.17
C HIS A 31 -6.86 -0.07 -0.41
N GLY A 32 -6.19 -0.56 0.61
CA GLY A 32 -4.92 -1.24 0.45
C GLY A 32 -5.24 -2.64 -0.04
N GLY A 33 -5.14 -2.89 -1.33
CA GLY A 33 -5.24 -4.23 -1.89
C GLY A 33 -4.18 -5.14 -1.28
N ASP A 34 -4.43 -6.45 -1.26
CA ASP A 34 -3.42 -7.42 -0.84
C ASP A 34 -2.16 -7.28 -1.71
N ALA A 35 -1.00 -7.35 -1.07
CA ALA A 35 0.26 -7.24 -1.79
C ALA A 35 0.53 -8.52 -2.60
N VAL A 36 0.82 -8.35 -3.88
CA VAL A 36 1.34 -9.42 -4.74
C VAL A 36 2.84 -9.52 -4.55
N ARG A 37 3.37 -10.75 -4.45
CA ARG A 37 4.78 -11.03 -4.20
C ARG A 37 5.32 -12.05 -5.18
N ALA A 38 6.58 -11.86 -5.57
CA ALA A 38 7.37 -12.81 -6.33
C ALA A 38 8.80 -12.82 -5.79
N SER A 39 9.49 -13.93 -5.95
CA SER A 39 10.90 -14.06 -5.55
C SER A 39 11.59 -15.07 -6.44
N GLY A 40 12.91 -15.04 -6.46
CA GLY A 40 13.69 -15.99 -7.24
C GLY A 40 15.20 -15.82 -7.07
N GLY A 41 15.94 -16.72 -7.71
CA GLY A 41 17.38 -16.63 -7.84
C GLY A 41 17.78 -15.68 -8.98
N CYS A 42 18.97 -15.13 -8.87
CA CYS A 42 19.63 -14.38 -9.93
C CYS A 42 20.53 -15.28 -10.78
N VAL A 43 20.99 -14.79 -11.91
CA VAL A 43 22.22 -15.31 -12.51
C VAL A 43 23.35 -14.93 -11.55
N GLY A 44 24.04 -15.95 -11.02
CA GLY A 44 24.95 -15.79 -9.89
C GLY A 44 24.33 -16.26 -8.57
N SER A 45 24.91 -15.88 -7.43
CA SER A 45 24.52 -16.38 -6.11
C SER A 45 23.43 -15.52 -5.40
N ALA A 46 23.16 -14.33 -5.91
CA ALA A 46 22.16 -13.44 -5.32
C ALA A 46 20.72 -13.96 -5.50
N VAL A 47 19.84 -13.51 -4.62
CA VAL A 47 18.40 -13.75 -4.68
C VAL A 47 17.66 -12.42 -4.69
N TRP A 48 16.41 -12.42 -5.18
CA TRP A 48 15.59 -11.22 -5.24
C TRP A 48 14.18 -11.48 -4.70
N LYS A 49 13.55 -10.42 -4.23
CA LYS A 49 12.13 -10.37 -3.88
C LYS A 49 11.50 -9.13 -4.48
N LEU A 50 10.30 -9.26 -4.99
CA LEU A 50 9.51 -8.19 -5.56
C LEU A 50 8.12 -8.21 -4.93
N LYS A 51 7.66 -7.05 -4.53
CA LYS A 51 6.33 -6.86 -3.95
C LYS A 51 5.69 -5.64 -4.58
N ALA A 52 4.41 -5.73 -4.89
CA ALA A 52 3.60 -4.59 -5.33
C ALA A 52 2.23 -4.65 -4.68
N LYS A 53 1.67 -3.50 -4.38
CA LYS A 53 0.32 -3.34 -3.85
C LYS A 53 -0.33 -2.07 -4.37
N HIS A 54 -1.64 -2.09 -4.54
CA HIS A 54 -2.41 -0.88 -4.80
C HIS A 54 -2.48 -0.03 -3.52
N ASP A 55 -2.22 1.25 -3.66
CA ASP A 55 -2.34 2.23 -2.59
C ASP A 55 -2.80 3.58 -3.14
N ASN A 56 -4.03 4.01 -2.78
CA ASN A 56 -4.59 5.32 -3.11
C ASN A 56 -4.49 5.72 -4.60
N GLY A 57 -4.80 4.81 -5.52
CA GLY A 57 -4.76 5.06 -6.97
C GLY A 57 -3.36 4.98 -7.57
N ALA A 58 -2.39 4.54 -6.81
CA ALA A 58 -1.03 4.24 -7.24
C ALA A 58 -0.67 2.79 -6.93
N ILE A 59 0.49 2.36 -7.38
CA ILE A 59 1.09 1.06 -7.06
C ILE A 59 2.40 1.32 -6.34
N GLU A 60 2.48 0.84 -5.11
CA GLU A 60 3.70 0.84 -4.30
C GLU A 60 4.50 -0.43 -4.61
N VAL A 61 5.77 -0.27 -4.97
CA VAL A 61 6.65 -1.35 -5.38
C VAL A 61 7.88 -1.40 -4.50
N GLU A 62 8.18 -2.58 -3.97
CA GLU A 62 9.43 -2.88 -3.26
C GLU A 62 10.21 -3.95 -4.01
N TYR A 63 11.48 -3.68 -4.28
CA TYR A 63 12.39 -4.63 -4.90
C TYR A 63 13.64 -4.78 -4.05
N GLU A 64 13.85 -5.98 -3.51
CA GLU A 64 15.00 -6.34 -2.68
C GLU A 64 15.92 -7.28 -3.45
N VAL A 65 17.22 -7.05 -3.34
CA VAL A 65 18.28 -7.97 -3.76
C VAL A 65 19.18 -8.26 -2.58
N ASP A 66 19.43 -9.54 -2.34
CA ASP A 66 20.33 -10.05 -1.32
C ASP A 66 21.45 -10.85 -1.99
N SER A 67 22.67 -10.37 -1.85
CA SER A 67 23.87 -11.00 -2.43
C SER A 67 24.78 -11.63 -1.39
N ASN A 68 24.47 -11.53 -0.11
CA ASN A 68 25.32 -11.90 1.02
C ASN A 68 26.68 -11.17 1.08
N VAL A 69 26.86 -10.11 0.28
CA VAL A 69 28.10 -9.32 0.24
C VAL A 69 27.77 -7.84 0.33
N ALA A 70 28.21 -7.18 1.38
CA ALA A 70 28.06 -5.74 1.52
C ALA A 70 29.04 -4.97 0.60
N GLY A 71 28.64 -3.76 0.21
CA GLY A 71 29.50 -2.85 -0.56
C GLY A 71 29.46 -3.03 -2.08
N GLN A 72 28.59 -3.87 -2.61
CA GLN A 72 28.39 -4.03 -4.05
C GLN A 72 27.46 -2.95 -4.59
N VAL A 73 27.87 -2.24 -5.64
CA VAL A 73 27.06 -1.22 -6.30
C VAL A 73 26.32 -1.82 -7.47
N TRP A 74 25.02 -1.96 -7.31
CA TRP A 74 24.11 -2.54 -8.30
C TRP A 74 23.40 -1.47 -9.13
N LYS A 75 23.29 -1.68 -10.43
CA LYS A 75 22.42 -0.88 -11.32
C LYS A 75 21.03 -1.46 -11.31
N VAL A 76 20.02 -0.65 -10.98
CA VAL A 76 18.63 -1.09 -10.81
C VAL A 76 17.68 -0.33 -11.71
N ARG A 77 16.74 -1.04 -12.31
CA ARG A 77 15.62 -0.47 -13.08
C ARG A 77 14.31 -1.16 -12.72
N LEU A 78 13.25 -0.35 -12.58
CA LEU A 78 11.87 -0.82 -12.44
C LEU A 78 11.05 -0.27 -13.58
N LYS A 79 10.15 -1.11 -14.13
CA LYS A 79 9.22 -0.78 -15.20
C LYS A 79 7.82 -1.24 -14.84
N ASP A 80 6.85 -0.48 -15.29
CA ASP A 80 5.43 -0.79 -15.24
C ASP A 80 4.88 -0.77 -16.66
N ASN A 81 4.32 -1.89 -17.12
CA ASN A 81 3.85 -2.07 -18.49
C ASN A 81 4.87 -1.61 -19.58
N GLY A 82 6.16 -1.79 -19.29
CA GLY A 82 7.25 -1.38 -20.17
C GLY A 82 7.78 0.03 -19.94
N ASP A 83 7.05 0.89 -19.26
CA ASP A 83 7.49 2.24 -18.93
C ASP A 83 8.36 2.25 -17.69
N ARG A 84 9.50 2.90 -17.77
CA ARG A 84 10.43 2.98 -16.65
C ARG A 84 9.98 4.04 -15.65
N PHE A 85 9.80 3.65 -14.39
CA PHE A 85 9.52 4.57 -13.29
C PHE A 85 10.67 4.70 -12.29
N PHE A 86 11.64 3.78 -12.31
CA PHE A 86 12.86 3.89 -11.50
C PHE A 86 14.09 3.49 -12.32
N ALA A 87 15.18 4.25 -12.17
CA ALA A 87 16.53 3.87 -12.61
C ALA A 87 17.56 4.53 -11.70
N GLY A 88 18.51 3.75 -11.22
CA GLY A 88 19.55 4.24 -10.32
C GLY A 88 20.50 3.15 -9.86
N THR A 89 21.34 3.48 -8.91
CA THR A 89 22.25 2.55 -8.25
C THR A 89 21.84 2.35 -6.81
N ARG A 90 22.11 1.15 -6.30
CA ARG A 90 21.98 0.80 -4.87
C ARG A 90 23.20 0.02 -4.45
N THR A 91 23.66 0.27 -3.24
CA THR A 91 24.79 -0.43 -2.65
C THR A 91 24.29 -1.40 -1.61
N THR A 92 24.71 -2.66 -1.71
CA THR A 92 24.40 -3.68 -0.69
C THR A 92 25.04 -3.31 0.63
N ALA A 93 24.31 -3.52 1.72
CA ALA A 93 24.73 -3.17 3.07
C ALA A 93 24.21 -4.17 4.10
N GLY A 94 24.68 -4.03 5.35
CA GLY A 94 24.28 -4.85 6.47
C GLY A 94 24.82 -6.26 6.45
N ALA A 95 24.43 -7.06 7.43
CA ALA A 95 24.90 -8.45 7.60
C ALA A 95 24.45 -9.36 6.45
N SER A 96 23.28 -9.08 5.86
CA SER A 96 22.75 -9.82 4.72
C SER A 96 23.36 -9.42 3.38
N GLY A 97 24.03 -8.25 3.28
CA GLY A 97 24.52 -7.75 2.01
C GLY A 97 23.38 -7.49 1.01
N SER A 98 22.38 -6.73 1.42
CA SER A 98 21.17 -6.47 0.65
C SER A 98 20.93 -4.99 0.42
N PHE A 99 20.06 -4.68 -0.54
CA PHE A 99 19.42 -3.38 -0.71
C PHE A 99 17.94 -3.55 -1.03
N THR A 100 17.15 -2.53 -0.74
CA THR A 100 15.75 -2.43 -1.16
C THR A 100 15.54 -1.12 -1.92
N VAL A 101 14.86 -1.20 -3.06
CA VAL A 101 14.26 -0.05 -3.75
C VAL A 101 12.80 -0.01 -3.39
N HIS A 102 12.34 1.13 -2.91
CA HIS A 102 10.94 1.42 -2.66
C HIS A 102 10.54 2.62 -3.53
N ASP A 103 9.59 2.43 -4.42
CA ASP A 103 9.12 3.48 -5.33
C ASP A 103 7.65 3.27 -5.68
N VAL A 104 7.05 4.26 -6.30
CA VAL A 104 5.62 4.31 -6.62
C VAL A 104 5.45 4.56 -8.12
N THR A 105 4.53 3.84 -8.74
CA THR A 105 4.08 4.09 -10.12
C THR A 105 2.57 4.34 -10.15
N ALA A 106 2.07 4.96 -11.19
CA ALA A 106 0.64 5.20 -11.35
C ALA A 106 -0.09 3.88 -11.61
N ASN A 107 -1.23 3.67 -10.94
CA ASN A 107 -2.15 2.59 -11.27
C ASN A 107 -2.89 2.95 -12.57
N ARG A 108 -2.74 2.13 -13.61
CA ARG A 108 -3.36 2.31 -14.92
C ARG A 108 -4.60 1.43 -15.04
N ALA A 109 -5.38 1.66 -16.08
CA ALA A 109 -6.51 0.77 -16.39
C ALA A 109 -6.00 -0.61 -16.84
N GLY A 110 -6.57 -1.66 -16.25
CA GLY A 110 -6.17 -3.05 -16.49
C GLY A 110 -5.03 -3.49 -15.58
N ASP A 111 -4.39 -4.59 -15.93
CA ASP A 111 -3.29 -5.16 -15.16
C ASP A 111 -2.01 -4.33 -15.32
N ASP A 112 -1.32 -4.11 -14.22
CA ASP A 112 0.01 -3.52 -14.21
C ASP A 112 1.08 -4.61 -14.08
N VAL A 113 1.91 -4.75 -15.11
CA VAL A 113 3.01 -5.71 -15.15
C VAL A 113 4.29 -5.03 -14.69
N ILE A 114 4.67 -5.32 -13.45
CA ILE A 114 5.89 -4.79 -12.85
C ILE A 114 7.06 -5.70 -13.21
N ARG A 115 8.12 -5.09 -13.74
CA ARG A 115 9.39 -5.76 -14.04
C ARG A 115 10.52 -5.04 -13.32
N ALA A 116 11.36 -5.83 -12.66
CA ALA A 116 12.54 -5.36 -11.95
C ALA A 116 13.79 -6.00 -12.53
N ARG A 117 14.87 -5.24 -12.60
CA ARG A 117 16.17 -5.71 -13.02
C ARG A 117 17.27 -5.05 -12.23
N ALA A 118 18.18 -5.85 -11.68
CA ALA A 118 19.39 -5.39 -11.00
C ALA A 118 20.61 -6.12 -11.58
N VAL A 119 21.71 -5.40 -11.73
CA VAL A 119 22.95 -5.93 -12.32
C VAL A 119 24.16 -5.49 -11.50
N TYR A 120 25.00 -6.45 -11.18
CA TYR A 120 26.32 -6.26 -10.61
C TYR A 120 27.30 -7.24 -11.28
N GLY A 121 28.25 -6.71 -12.08
CA GLY A 121 29.14 -7.56 -12.87
C GLY A 121 28.34 -8.55 -13.73
N ASP A 122 28.62 -9.82 -13.58
CA ASP A 122 27.93 -10.90 -14.28
C ASP A 122 26.63 -11.35 -13.59
N GLN A 123 26.34 -10.85 -12.40
CA GLN A 123 25.10 -11.16 -11.69
C GLN A 123 23.93 -10.32 -12.23
N VAL A 124 22.85 -10.99 -12.54
CA VAL A 124 21.62 -10.35 -13.03
C VAL A 124 20.42 -10.94 -12.29
N CYS A 125 19.70 -10.06 -11.62
CA CYS A 125 18.43 -10.37 -10.96
C CYS A 125 17.28 -9.82 -11.80
N ARG A 126 16.31 -10.67 -12.13
CA ARG A 126 15.09 -10.29 -12.89
C ARG A 126 13.86 -10.74 -12.14
N GLY A 127 13.04 -9.78 -11.74
CA GLY A 127 11.74 -10.00 -11.14
C GLY A 127 10.60 -9.60 -12.09
N LYS A 128 9.47 -10.28 -11.97
CA LYS A 128 8.22 -9.95 -12.65
C LYS A 128 7.05 -10.34 -11.77
N LEU A 129 6.04 -9.49 -11.72
CA LEU A 129 4.73 -9.80 -11.17
C LEU A 129 3.65 -8.98 -11.90
N THR A 130 2.40 -9.38 -11.72
CA THR A 130 1.23 -8.63 -12.21
C THR A 130 0.34 -8.28 -11.00
N VAL A 131 -0.08 -7.05 -10.95
CA VAL A 131 -0.92 -6.50 -9.86
C VAL A 131 -2.12 -5.78 -10.44
#